data_90cc50334e7f0b2589f1929dafe0fd00
#
_entry.id   90cc50334e7f0b2589f1929dafe0fd00
#
_cell.length_a   1.000
_cell.length_b   1.000
_cell.length_c   1.000
_cell.angle_alpha   90.00
_cell.angle_beta   90.00
_cell.angle_gamma   90.00
#
_symmetry.space_group_name_H-M   'P 1'
#
loop_
_entity.id
_entity.type
_entity.pdbx_description
1 polymer ?
#
loop_
_entity_poly.entity_id
_entity_poly.type
_entity_poly.pdbx_seq_one_letter_code
_entity_poly.pdbx_strand_id
1 'polypeptide(L)'
;MKENRPHRAKMFARALAFCGALIFASCSAPSESAPAPTANSKPAPELFQQADESYAQREDLARVREGLEALRRARAVDYGNFEAAWRIARLDYTLGDKTTDATEREKAFREGIEAGETAVRVEPRRVEGYFWLGANQGGYAQSRGPLYGLSAAEELRRQMETVLKLDEGFQGGSAFMVLGRLDLELPSMLGGDPKRAVETLERGLKYGEQNSLYRLRLAEAYIRNKRMDDARRQINLILSMTPHPAFVPEHKEAVAKAKELLDKRF
;
A
#
# COMPACT_ATOMS: atom_id res chain seq x y z
N MET A 1 -47.54 -41.70 -22.66
CA MET A 1 -47.38 -43.01 -23.33
C MET A 1 -45.94 -43.45 -23.12
N LYS A 2 -45.84 -44.58 -22.40
CA LYS A 2 -44.79 -45.63 -22.33
C LYS A 2 -43.35 -45.12 -22.02
N GLU A 3 -42.86 -45.21 -20.75
CA GLU A 3 -42.36 -46.45 -20.07
C GLU A 3 -41.28 -47.19 -20.89
N ASN A 4 -40.03 -47.25 -20.36
CA ASN A 4 -39.56 -48.47 -19.71
C ASN A 4 -38.13 -48.34 -19.16
N ARG A 5 -37.98 -48.60 -17.88
CA ARG A 5 -36.79 -49.23 -17.25
C ARG A 5 -37.02 -50.77 -17.35
N PRO A 6 -36.15 -51.69 -16.89
CA PRO A 6 -34.80 -51.70 -16.32
C PRO A 6 -33.89 -52.84 -16.84
N HIS A 7 -32.68 -53.06 -16.35
CA HIS A 7 -32.30 -54.35 -15.71
C HIS A 7 -30.88 -54.36 -15.09
N ARG A 8 -30.88 -54.85 -13.88
CA ARG A 8 -29.74 -55.30 -13.06
C ARG A 8 -29.19 -56.68 -13.55
N ALA A 9 -27.91 -56.95 -13.20
CA ALA A 9 -27.36 -58.20 -12.61
C ALA A 9 -25.83 -58.14 -12.62
N LYS A 10 -25.13 -58.07 -11.54
CA LYS A 10 -24.75 -59.07 -10.53
C LYS A 10 -23.71 -60.07 -11.02
N MET A 11 -22.52 -59.98 -10.37
CA MET A 11 -21.69 -61.04 -9.77
C MET A 11 -20.84 -61.91 -10.70
N PHE A 12 -19.53 -62.02 -10.50
CA PHE A 12 -18.86 -62.94 -9.59
C PHE A 12 -17.33 -62.77 -9.64
N ALA A 13 -16.71 -62.94 -8.49
CA ALA A 13 -15.30 -62.91 -8.20
C ALA A 13 -14.53 -64.14 -8.79
N ARG A 14 -13.25 -63.96 -9.03
CA ARG A 14 -12.22 -65.00 -8.76
C ARG A 14 -10.85 -64.37 -8.68
N ALA A 15 -10.19 -64.62 -7.54
CA ALA A 15 -8.82 -64.32 -7.23
C ALA A 15 -7.86 -65.21 -8.01
N LEU A 16 -6.72 -64.66 -8.41
CA LEU A 16 -5.49 -65.44 -8.66
C LEU A 16 -4.31 -64.53 -8.31
N ALA A 17 -3.60 -64.96 -7.29
CA ALA A 17 -2.34 -64.37 -6.84
C ALA A 17 -1.25 -64.62 -7.88
N PHE A 18 -0.49 -63.57 -8.24
CA PHE A 18 0.80 -63.70 -8.89
C PHE A 18 1.78 -62.79 -8.13
N CYS A 19 2.68 -63.44 -7.37
CA CYS A 19 3.86 -62.84 -6.80
C CYS A 19 4.79 -62.44 -7.94
N GLY A 20 4.91 -61.12 -8.20
CA GLY A 20 5.95 -60.56 -9.02
C GLY A 20 6.70 -59.53 -8.19
N ALA A 21 7.92 -59.86 -7.77
CA ALA A 21 8.83 -58.96 -7.10
C ALA A 21 9.22 -57.83 -8.06
N LEU A 22 8.60 -56.67 -7.92
CA LEU A 22 9.04 -55.42 -8.56
C LEU A 22 10.02 -54.70 -7.64
N ILE A 23 11.29 -54.77 -8.03
CA ILE A 23 12.38 -53.98 -7.46
C ILE A 23 12.08 -52.53 -7.81
N PHE A 24 11.56 -51.74 -6.83
CA PHE A 24 11.50 -50.27 -6.95
C PHE A 24 12.92 -49.74 -6.79
N ALA A 25 13.56 -49.43 -7.90
CA ALA A 25 14.70 -48.53 -7.92
C ALA A 25 14.17 -47.13 -7.55
N SER A 26 14.34 -46.74 -6.28
CA SER A 26 14.13 -45.37 -5.84
C SER A 26 15.17 -44.48 -6.51
N CYS A 27 14.81 -43.86 -7.63
CA CYS A 27 15.49 -42.66 -8.10
C CYS A 27 15.16 -41.54 -7.14
N SER A 28 15.98 -41.34 -6.12
CA SER A 28 16.04 -40.12 -5.35
C SER A 28 16.55 -39.03 -6.31
N ALA A 29 15.66 -38.20 -6.80
CA ALA A 29 16.06 -36.95 -7.42
C ALA A 29 16.86 -36.14 -6.37
N PRO A 30 18.00 -35.56 -6.73
CA PRO A 30 18.71 -34.70 -5.82
C PRO A 30 17.75 -33.50 -5.51
N SER A 31 17.39 -33.33 -4.24
CA SER A 31 16.76 -32.12 -3.77
C SER A 31 17.74 -31.00 -4.06
N GLU A 32 17.39 -30.16 -5.01
CA GLU A 32 18.10 -28.91 -5.28
C GLU A 32 17.99 -28.08 -4.00
N SER A 33 19.02 -28.21 -3.15
CA SER A 33 19.13 -27.37 -1.97
C SER A 33 19.21 -25.93 -2.45
N ALA A 34 18.30 -25.07 -1.96
CA ALA A 34 18.38 -23.65 -2.20
C ALA A 34 19.82 -23.17 -1.99
N PRO A 35 20.37 -22.34 -2.90
CA PRO A 35 21.76 -21.91 -2.79
C PRO A 35 21.98 -21.27 -1.42
N ALA A 36 22.97 -21.77 -0.70
CA ALA A 36 23.40 -21.19 0.57
C ALA A 36 23.71 -19.71 0.35
N PRO A 37 23.36 -18.81 1.29
CA PRO A 37 23.66 -17.40 1.17
C PRO A 37 25.15 -17.24 0.87
N THR A 38 25.45 -16.63 -0.28
CA THR A 38 26.82 -16.36 -0.69
C THR A 38 27.49 -15.49 0.36
N ALA A 39 28.72 -15.82 0.74
CA ALA A 39 29.52 -15.17 1.80
C ALA A 39 29.81 -13.65 1.57
N ASN A 40 29.16 -13.03 0.58
CA ASN A 40 29.25 -11.62 0.22
C ASN A 40 27.92 -10.86 0.35
N SER A 41 26.92 -11.39 1.09
CA SER A 41 25.67 -10.68 1.33
C SER A 41 25.90 -9.57 2.36
N LYS A 42 25.56 -8.31 1.99
CA LYS A 42 25.58 -7.19 2.94
C LYS A 42 24.73 -7.52 4.17
N PRO A 43 25.13 -7.11 5.39
CA PRO A 43 24.31 -7.23 6.58
C PRO A 43 22.96 -6.56 6.40
N ALA A 44 21.90 -7.09 7.03
CA ALA A 44 20.56 -6.52 6.93
C ALA A 44 20.49 -5.01 7.24
N PRO A 45 21.20 -4.45 8.25
CA PRO A 45 21.21 -3.01 8.50
C PRO A 45 21.72 -2.17 7.33
N GLU A 46 22.74 -2.62 6.59
CA GLU A 46 23.23 -1.91 5.40
C GLU A 46 22.22 -1.93 4.25
N LEU A 47 21.47 -3.03 4.10
CA LEU A 47 20.39 -3.13 3.10
C LEU A 47 19.22 -2.21 3.45
N PHE A 48 18.91 -2.05 4.75
CA PHE A 48 17.88 -1.10 5.19
C PHE A 48 18.30 0.34 4.96
N GLN A 49 19.55 0.69 5.26
CA GLN A 49 20.10 2.01 4.97
C GLN A 49 20.04 2.32 3.46
N GLN A 50 20.48 1.39 2.62
CA GLN A 50 20.37 1.53 1.16
C GLN A 50 18.94 1.79 0.71
N ALA A 51 17.95 1.09 1.29
CA ALA A 51 16.55 1.29 0.98
C ALA A 51 16.02 2.65 1.45
N ASP A 52 16.46 3.13 2.61
CA ASP A 52 16.08 4.46 3.13
C ASP A 52 16.69 5.59 2.27
N GLU A 53 17.92 5.43 1.80
CA GLU A 53 18.56 6.34 0.83
C GLU A 53 17.83 6.34 -0.52
N SER A 54 17.39 5.16 -0.98
CA SER A 54 16.58 5.02 -2.20
C SER A 54 15.23 5.73 -2.05
N TYR A 55 14.60 5.63 -0.90
CA TYR A 55 13.36 6.36 -0.62
C TYR A 55 13.55 7.87 -0.56
N ALA A 56 14.68 8.35 -0.04
CA ALA A 56 15.01 9.77 -0.07
C ALA A 56 15.10 10.31 -1.51
N GLN A 57 15.48 9.46 -2.47
CA GLN A 57 15.61 9.76 -3.91
C GLN A 57 14.40 9.24 -4.72
N ARG A 58 13.23 9.13 -4.11
CA ARG A 58 12.04 8.48 -4.69
C ARG A 58 11.42 9.15 -5.93
N GLU A 59 11.92 10.30 -6.34
CA GLU A 59 11.58 10.90 -7.64
C GLU A 59 12.17 10.09 -8.79
N ASP A 60 13.29 9.38 -8.57
CA ASP A 60 13.92 8.46 -9.51
C ASP A 60 13.47 7.01 -9.24
N LEU A 61 12.61 6.48 -10.12
CA LEU A 61 12.10 5.12 -9.98
C LEU A 61 13.18 4.03 -10.14
N ALA A 62 14.33 4.33 -10.76
CA ALA A 62 15.45 3.39 -10.79
C ALA A 62 15.99 3.19 -9.36
N ARG A 63 16.12 4.26 -8.58
CA ARG A 63 16.51 4.19 -7.16
C ARG A 63 15.50 3.41 -6.33
N VAL A 64 14.20 3.62 -6.56
CA VAL A 64 13.15 2.85 -5.86
C VAL A 64 13.29 1.36 -6.12
N ARG A 65 13.55 0.95 -7.37
CA ARG A 65 13.77 -0.46 -7.75
C ARG A 65 15.04 -1.03 -7.10
N GLU A 66 16.15 -0.26 -7.06
CA GLU A 66 17.39 -0.66 -6.37
C GLU A 66 17.14 -0.89 -4.87
N GLY A 67 16.37 -0.02 -4.21
CA GLY A 67 15.99 -0.18 -2.80
C GLY A 67 15.14 -1.44 -2.57
N LEU A 68 14.18 -1.72 -3.45
CA LEU A 68 13.38 -2.95 -3.40
C LEU A 68 14.23 -4.21 -3.57
N GLU A 69 15.19 -4.20 -4.47
CA GLU A 69 16.16 -5.29 -4.65
C GLU A 69 16.96 -5.56 -3.36
N ALA A 70 17.45 -4.49 -2.70
CA ALA A 70 18.16 -4.59 -1.43
C ALA A 70 17.29 -5.24 -0.34
N LEU A 71 16.03 -4.79 -0.23
CA LEU A 71 15.09 -5.31 0.77
C LEU A 71 14.64 -6.76 0.49
N ARG A 72 14.49 -7.14 -0.78
CA ARG A 72 14.19 -8.54 -1.15
C ARG A 72 15.33 -9.47 -0.73
N ARG A 73 16.59 -9.03 -0.84
CA ARG A 73 17.74 -9.78 -0.32
C ARG A 73 17.70 -9.91 1.20
N ALA A 74 17.34 -8.84 1.93
CA ALA A 74 17.19 -8.90 3.38
C ALA A 74 16.05 -9.85 3.78
N ARG A 75 14.89 -9.78 3.09
CA ARG A 75 13.74 -10.66 3.33
C ARG A 75 14.01 -12.13 2.98
N ALA A 76 14.91 -12.42 2.02
CA ALA A 76 15.29 -13.79 1.69
C ALA A 76 16.02 -14.50 2.83
N VAL A 77 16.69 -13.75 3.71
CA VAL A 77 17.36 -14.30 4.90
C VAL A 77 16.36 -14.48 6.05
N ASP A 78 15.44 -13.54 6.22
CA ASP A 78 14.41 -13.55 7.26
C ASP A 78 13.11 -12.99 6.70
N TYR A 79 12.21 -13.89 6.29
CA TYR A 79 10.93 -13.52 5.69
C TYR A 79 10.02 -12.74 6.65
N GLY A 80 10.11 -13.01 7.95
CA GLY A 80 9.35 -12.35 9.00
C GLY A 80 9.97 -11.04 9.50
N ASN A 81 11.02 -10.53 8.87
CA ASN A 81 11.69 -9.33 9.33
C ASN A 81 10.80 -8.09 9.16
N PHE A 82 10.38 -7.51 10.29
CA PHE A 82 9.55 -6.31 10.32
C PHE A 82 10.17 -5.14 9.56
N GLU A 83 11.49 -4.89 9.78
CA GLU A 83 12.19 -3.75 9.20
C GLU A 83 12.30 -3.85 7.66
N ALA A 84 12.41 -5.06 7.13
CA ALA A 84 12.32 -5.30 5.69
C ALA A 84 10.88 -5.12 5.19
N ALA A 85 9.90 -5.69 5.89
CA ALA A 85 8.51 -5.76 5.45
C ALA A 85 7.88 -4.37 5.27
N TRP A 86 7.95 -3.49 6.28
CA TRP A 86 7.33 -2.18 6.16
C TRP A 86 8.06 -1.27 5.13
N ARG A 87 9.40 -1.42 4.96
CA ARG A 87 10.14 -0.69 3.94
C ARG A 87 9.81 -1.15 2.53
N ILE A 88 9.62 -2.46 2.33
CA ILE A 88 9.10 -3.00 1.06
C ILE A 88 7.74 -2.36 0.77
N ALA A 89 6.80 -2.41 1.71
CA ALA A 89 5.48 -1.81 1.52
C ALA A 89 5.55 -0.31 1.18
N ARG A 90 6.49 0.44 1.78
CA ARG A 90 6.72 1.86 1.47
C ARG A 90 7.24 2.09 0.05
N LEU A 91 8.25 1.33 -0.37
CA LEU A 91 8.83 1.48 -1.70
C LEU A 91 7.90 0.95 -2.80
N ASP A 92 7.19 -0.14 -2.55
CA ASP A 92 6.19 -0.67 -3.49
C ASP A 92 5.01 0.30 -3.67
N TYR A 93 4.54 0.95 -2.58
CA TYR A 93 3.59 2.06 -2.71
C TYR A 93 4.12 3.17 -3.63
N THR A 94 5.35 3.58 -3.41
CA THR A 94 6.00 4.64 -4.21
C THR A 94 6.13 4.25 -5.68
N LEU A 95 6.53 3.00 -5.95
CA LEU A 95 6.65 2.47 -7.31
C LEU A 95 5.27 2.40 -7.98
N GLY A 96 4.28 1.84 -7.29
CA GLY A 96 2.91 1.69 -7.80
C GLY A 96 2.23 3.03 -8.09
N ASP A 97 2.44 4.03 -7.23
CA ASP A 97 1.87 5.37 -7.38
C ASP A 97 2.45 6.12 -8.59
N LYS A 98 3.76 5.98 -8.81
CA LYS A 98 4.50 6.82 -9.78
C LYS A 98 4.77 6.16 -11.12
N THR A 99 4.76 4.82 -11.23
CA THR A 99 5.03 4.15 -12.50
C THR A 99 3.92 4.36 -13.51
N THR A 100 4.30 4.50 -14.78
CA THR A 100 3.35 4.58 -15.91
C THR A 100 2.99 3.19 -16.47
N ASP A 101 3.78 2.16 -16.15
CA ASP A 101 3.51 0.77 -16.54
C ASP A 101 2.41 0.16 -15.66
N ALA A 102 1.30 -0.21 -16.26
CA ALA A 102 0.14 -0.75 -15.55
C ALA A 102 0.43 -2.12 -14.90
N THR A 103 1.26 -2.94 -15.51
CA THR A 103 1.65 -4.26 -14.99
C THR A 103 2.57 -4.11 -13.78
N GLU A 104 3.57 -3.24 -13.88
CA GLU A 104 4.44 -2.91 -12.77
C GLU A 104 3.66 -2.29 -11.61
N ARG A 105 2.72 -1.39 -11.89
CA ARG A 105 1.83 -0.78 -10.89
C ARG A 105 1.04 -1.82 -10.12
N GLU A 106 0.36 -2.71 -10.82
CA GLU A 106 -0.43 -3.78 -10.19
C GLU A 106 0.45 -4.67 -9.32
N LYS A 107 1.60 -5.08 -9.85
CA LYS A 107 2.56 -5.91 -9.14
C LYS A 107 3.06 -5.23 -7.87
N ALA A 108 3.49 -3.98 -7.97
CA ALA A 108 4.01 -3.21 -6.85
C ALA A 108 2.98 -3.08 -5.73
N PHE A 109 1.74 -2.68 -6.02
CA PHE A 109 0.72 -2.58 -4.98
C PHE A 109 0.41 -3.93 -4.33
N ARG A 110 0.38 -5.04 -5.08
CA ARG A 110 0.13 -6.38 -4.51
C ARG A 110 1.27 -6.86 -3.61
N GLU A 111 2.52 -6.68 -4.04
CA GLU A 111 3.70 -7.00 -3.21
C GLU A 111 3.75 -6.11 -1.96
N GLY A 112 3.40 -4.83 -2.10
CA GLY A 112 3.30 -3.89 -0.99
C GLY A 112 2.21 -4.24 0.02
N ILE A 113 1.05 -4.75 -0.43
CA ILE A 113 -0.01 -5.26 0.45
C ILE A 113 0.51 -6.47 1.24
N GLU A 114 1.09 -7.48 0.57
CA GLU A 114 1.65 -8.66 1.23
C GLU A 114 2.71 -8.31 2.27
N ALA A 115 3.60 -7.38 1.93
CA ALA A 115 4.63 -6.91 2.84
C ALA A 115 4.03 -6.13 4.03
N GLY A 116 3.05 -5.27 3.79
CA GLY A 116 2.32 -4.55 4.84
C GLY A 116 1.58 -5.48 5.79
N GLU A 117 0.88 -6.50 5.28
CA GLU A 117 0.23 -7.54 6.09
C GLU A 117 1.26 -8.31 6.96
N THR A 118 2.44 -8.59 6.40
CA THR A 118 3.53 -9.21 7.15
C THR A 118 3.99 -8.29 8.29
N ALA A 119 4.20 -7.00 8.02
CA ALA A 119 4.61 -6.05 9.04
C ALA A 119 3.57 -5.94 10.18
N VAL A 120 2.28 -5.83 9.86
CA VAL A 120 1.20 -5.78 10.86
C VAL A 120 1.15 -7.05 11.71
N ARG A 121 1.32 -8.22 11.08
CA ARG A 121 1.30 -9.51 11.77
C ARG A 121 2.47 -9.69 12.73
N VAL A 122 3.67 -9.25 12.34
CA VAL A 122 4.90 -9.42 13.13
C VAL A 122 4.95 -8.42 14.28
N GLU A 123 4.62 -7.15 14.01
CA GLU A 123 4.69 -6.06 14.99
C GLU A 123 3.38 -5.25 15.02
N PRO A 124 2.29 -5.78 15.62
CA PRO A 124 0.96 -5.16 15.58
C PRO A 124 0.84 -3.86 16.38
N ARG A 125 1.90 -3.44 17.08
CA ARG A 125 1.95 -2.15 17.80
C ARG A 125 2.77 -1.09 17.09
N ARG A 126 3.31 -1.41 15.91
CA ARG A 126 4.10 -0.50 15.11
C ARG A 126 3.24 0.13 14.03
N VAL A 127 3.28 1.43 13.94
CA VAL A 127 2.43 2.27 13.06
C VAL A 127 2.74 2.07 11.58
N GLU A 128 4.00 1.80 11.23
CA GLU A 128 4.50 1.70 9.86
C GLU A 128 3.76 0.64 9.06
N GLY A 129 3.49 -0.53 9.69
CA GLY A 129 2.78 -1.63 9.05
C GLY A 129 1.39 -1.23 8.58
N TYR A 130 0.59 -0.63 9.46
CA TYR A 130 -0.78 -0.21 9.15
C TYR A 130 -0.83 0.89 8.10
N PHE A 131 0.05 1.89 8.22
CA PHE A 131 0.06 3.00 7.29
C PHE A 131 0.39 2.55 5.86
N TRP A 132 1.48 1.80 5.68
CA TRP A 132 1.91 1.38 4.36
C TRP A 132 1.03 0.26 3.76
N LEU A 133 0.44 -0.59 4.60
CA LEU A 133 -0.62 -1.52 4.17
C LEU A 133 -1.81 -0.75 3.59
N GLY A 134 -2.34 0.20 4.34
CA GLY A 134 -3.47 1.02 3.90
C GLY A 134 -3.15 1.84 2.65
N ALA A 135 -1.94 2.41 2.55
CA ALA A 135 -1.50 3.15 1.38
C ALA A 135 -1.51 2.27 0.11
N ASN A 136 -0.94 1.05 0.18
CA ASN A 136 -0.94 0.11 -0.95
C ASN A 136 -2.36 -0.36 -1.31
N GLN A 137 -3.20 -0.68 -0.31
CA GLN A 137 -4.60 -1.05 -0.55
C GLN A 137 -5.37 0.08 -1.23
N GLY A 138 -5.20 1.32 -0.77
CA GLY A 138 -5.81 2.50 -1.38
C GLY A 138 -5.33 2.76 -2.80
N GLY A 139 -4.02 2.70 -3.05
CA GLY A 139 -3.42 2.84 -4.37
C GLY A 139 -3.87 1.75 -5.34
N TYR A 140 -3.88 0.50 -4.90
CA TYR A 140 -4.40 -0.63 -5.67
C TYR A 140 -5.87 -0.42 -6.03
N ALA A 141 -6.69 -0.07 -5.04
CA ALA A 141 -8.12 0.16 -5.23
C ALA A 141 -8.39 1.28 -6.23
N GLN A 142 -7.65 2.39 -6.14
CA GLN A 142 -7.74 3.50 -7.08
C GLN A 142 -7.35 3.08 -8.51
N SER A 143 -6.32 2.26 -8.67
CA SER A 143 -5.89 1.74 -9.97
C SER A 143 -6.91 0.81 -10.65
N ARG A 144 -7.79 0.18 -9.86
CA ARG A 144 -8.85 -0.73 -10.33
C ARG A 144 -10.18 -0.02 -10.65
N GLY A 145 -10.25 1.26 -10.36
CA GLY A 145 -11.40 2.11 -10.68
C GLY A 145 -12.38 2.34 -9.52
N PRO A 146 -13.40 3.20 -9.75
CA PRO A 146 -14.24 3.73 -8.66
C PRO A 146 -15.00 2.66 -7.85
N LEU A 147 -15.53 1.63 -8.50
CA LEU A 147 -16.30 0.59 -7.81
C LEU A 147 -15.43 -0.22 -6.84
N TYR A 148 -14.21 -0.52 -7.25
CA TYR A 148 -13.26 -1.22 -6.38
C TYR A 148 -12.80 -0.32 -5.22
N GLY A 149 -12.59 0.97 -5.50
CA GLY A 149 -12.27 1.97 -4.46
C GLY A 149 -13.32 2.04 -3.37
N LEU A 150 -14.61 1.99 -3.73
CA LEU A 150 -15.70 1.99 -2.77
C LEU A 150 -15.67 0.77 -1.84
N SER A 151 -15.39 -0.42 -2.36
CA SER A 151 -15.34 -1.65 -1.56
C SER A 151 -14.14 -1.68 -0.58
N ALA A 152 -13.05 -1.00 -0.90
CA ALA A 152 -11.84 -0.94 -0.07
C ALA A 152 -11.88 0.18 0.98
N ALA A 153 -12.81 1.12 0.86
CA ALA A 153 -12.81 2.36 1.65
C ALA A 153 -12.97 2.13 3.16
N GLU A 154 -13.80 1.17 3.57
CA GLU A 154 -14.01 0.85 4.99
C GLU A 154 -12.75 0.26 5.62
N GLU A 155 -12.07 -0.66 4.92
CA GLU A 155 -10.82 -1.24 5.39
C GLU A 155 -9.73 -0.16 5.51
N LEU A 156 -9.59 0.68 4.48
CA LEU A 156 -8.65 1.79 4.51
C LEU A 156 -8.92 2.75 5.67
N ARG A 157 -10.20 3.04 5.96
CA ARG A 157 -10.58 3.85 7.13
C ARG A 157 -10.10 3.21 8.44
N ARG A 158 -10.36 1.91 8.64
CA ARG A 158 -9.91 1.18 9.84
C ARG A 158 -8.40 1.19 10.01
N GLN A 159 -7.63 1.01 8.91
CA GLN A 159 -6.17 1.10 8.94
C GLN A 159 -5.72 2.49 9.40
N MET A 160 -6.27 3.55 8.81
CA MET A 160 -5.87 4.93 9.16
C MET A 160 -6.31 5.33 10.57
N GLU A 161 -7.46 4.88 11.04
CA GLU A 161 -7.88 5.07 12.44
C GLU A 161 -6.94 4.33 13.43
N THR A 162 -6.41 3.16 13.04
CA THR A 162 -5.40 2.46 13.83
C THR A 162 -4.09 3.23 13.84
N VAL A 163 -3.67 3.79 12.70
CA VAL A 163 -2.50 4.70 12.64
C VAL A 163 -2.66 5.85 13.62
N LEU A 164 -3.81 6.53 13.64
CA LEU A 164 -4.06 7.66 14.56
C LEU A 164 -4.05 7.24 16.03
N LYS A 165 -4.45 6.02 16.36
CA LYS A 165 -4.39 5.48 17.74
C LYS A 165 -2.95 5.19 18.17
N LEU A 166 -2.08 4.80 17.25
CA LEU A 166 -0.69 4.46 17.52
C LEU A 166 0.20 5.70 17.49
N ASP A 167 0.07 6.55 16.48
CA ASP A 167 0.84 7.80 16.32
C ASP A 167 0.10 8.76 15.38
N GLU A 168 -0.54 9.80 15.95
CA GLU A 168 -1.21 10.84 15.16
C GLU A 168 -0.26 11.63 14.25
N GLY A 169 1.01 11.77 14.64
CA GLY A 169 2.02 12.54 13.92
C GLY A 169 2.73 11.78 12.81
N PHE A 170 2.49 10.48 12.69
CA PHE A 170 3.19 9.65 11.70
C PHE A 170 3.09 10.22 10.29
N GLN A 171 4.24 10.30 9.61
CA GLN A 171 4.35 10.89 8.26
C GLN A 171 3.69 12.29 8.15
N GLY A 172 3.87 13.13 9.18
CA GLY A 172 3.30 14.48 9.19
C GLY A 172 1.77 14.49 9.17
N GLY A 173 1.14 13.57 9.90
CA GLY A 173 -0.31 13.47 9.99
C GLY A 173 -1.00 12.92 8.75
N SER A 174 -0.30 12.14 7.92
CA SER A 174 -0.83 11.63 6.65
C SER A 174 -2.09 10.78 6.81
N ALA A 175 -2.30 10.11 7.95
CA ALA A 175 -3.55 9.40 8.21
C ALA A 175 -4.77 10.32 8.23
N PHE A 176 -4.65 11.54 8.75
CA PHE A 176 -5.73 12.54 8.68
C PHE A 176 -6.01 12.95 7.22
N MET A 177 -4.98 13.06 6.38
CA MET A 177 -5.18 13.35 4.95
C MET A 177 -5.97 12.26 4.24
N VAL A 178 -5.64 10.99 4.49
CA VAL A 178 -6.34 9.84 3.89
C VAL A 178 -7.79 9.81 4.36
N LEU A 179 -8.05 9.96 5.65
CA LEU A 179 -9.41 9.99 6.21
C LEU A 179 -10.23 11.16 5.66
N GLY A 180 -9.65 12.36 5.63
CA GLY A 180 -10.30 13.54 5.04
C GLY A 180 -10.63 13.35 3.57
N ARG A 181 -9.73 12.73 2.80
CA ARG A 181 -9.96 12.39 1.39
C ARG A 181 -11.11 11.38 1.22
N LEU A 182 -11.15 10.32 2.04
CA LEU A 182 -12.27 9.37 2.03
C LEU A 182 -13.61 10.07 2.30
N ASP A 183 -13.65 10.99 3.25
CA ASP A 183 -14.85 11.76 3.58
C ASP A 183 -15.29 12.70 2.47
N LEU A 184 -14.37 13.19 1.64
CA LEU A 184 -14.68 14.04 0.48
C LEU A 184 -15.12 13.24 -0.76
N GLU A 185 -14.52 12.07 -1.00
CA GLU A 185 -14.71 11.31 -2.24
C GLU A 185 -15.87 10.32 -2.16
N LEU A 186 -16.15 9.78 -0.98
CA LEU A 186 -17.24 8.83 -0.81
C LEU A 186 -18.61 9.52 -0.87
N PRO A 187 -19.61 8.89 -1.51
CA PRO A 187 -21.01 9.30 -1.34
C PRO A 187 -21.44 9.23 0.13
N SER A 188 -22.35 10.13 0.55
CA SER A 188 -22.82 10.17 1.95
C SER A 188 -23.43 8.85 2.42
N MET A 189 -24.13 8.13 1.52
CA MET A 189 -24.69 6.79 1.81
C MET A 189 -23.61 5.72 2.09
N LEU A 190 -22.36 5.99 1.71
CA LEU A 190 -21.19 5.12 1.93
C LEU A 190 -20.21 5.71 2.95
N GLY A 191 -20.70 6.61 3.79
CA GLY A 191 -19.94 7.16 4.90
C GLY A 191 -19.10 8.39 4.56
N GLY A 192 -19.28 9.01 3.38
CA GLY A 192 -18.67 10.30 3.04
C GLY A 192 -19.33 11.46 3.79
N ASP A 193 -18.52 12.37 4.29
CA ASP A 193 -18.98 13.56 5.00
C ASP A 193 -17.99 14.72 4.80
N PRO A 194 -18.30 15.66 3.91
CA PRO A 194 -17.43 16.80 3.65
C PRO A 194 -17.17 17.70 4.89
N LYS A 195 -18.11 17.78 5.85
CA LYS A 195 -17.89 18.53 7.08
C LYS A 195 -16.88 17.84 7.98
N ARG A 196 -17.04 16.52 8.18
CA ARG A 196 -16.08 15.71 8.94
C ARG A 196 -14.70 15.74 8.28
N ALA A 197 -14.62 15.80 6.94
CA ALA A 197 -13.34 15.97 6.23
C ALA A 197 -12.61 17.23 6.69
N VAL A 198 -13.30 18.38 6.80
CA VAL A 198 -12.70 19.63 7.30
C VAL A 198 -12.23 19.46 8.74
N GLU A 199 -13.09 18.97 9.64
CA GLU A 199 -12.74 18.78 11.06
C GLU A 199 -11.52 17.86 11.23
N THR A 200 -11.49 16.75 10.48
CA THR A 200 -10.39 15.80 10.49
C THR A 200 -9.08 16.44 10.02
N LEU A 201 -9.13 17.17 8.92
CA LEU A 201 -7.94 17.83 8.36
C LEU A 201 -7.48 19.02 9.23
N GLU A 202 -8.39 19.82 9.78
CA GLU A 202 -8.03 20.90 10.71
C GLU A 202 -7.33 20.32 11.98
N ARG A 203 -7.84 19.21 12.51
CA ARG A 203 -7.23 18.55 13.69
C ARG A 203 -5.81 18.07 13.42
N GLY A 204 -5.55 17.50 12.26
CA GLY A 204 -4.23 16.96 11.89
C GLY A 204 -3.24 18.01 11.37
N LEU A 205 -3.68 19.25 11.08
CA LEU A 205 -2.83 20.28 10.48
C LEU A 205 -1.58 20.59 11.31
N LYS A 206 -1.67 20.52 12.65
CA LYS A 206 -0.53 20.72 13.57
C LYS A 206 0.66 19.79 13.29
N TYR A 207 0.42 18.62 12.71
CA TYR A 207 1.47 17.66 12.33
C TYR A 207 1.99 17.88 10.90
N GLY A 208 1.18 18.48 10.04
CA GLY A 208 1.44 18.68 8.62
C GLY A 208 1.59 20.14 8.19
N GLU A 209 1.89 21.08 9.08
CA GLU A 209 1.97 22.52 8.75
C GLU A 209 2.94 22.85 7.61
N GLN A 210 4.07 22.14 7.53
CA GLN A 210 5.07 22.28 6.48
C GLN A 210 4.92 21.27 5.33
N ASN A 211 3.80 20.52 5.31
CA ASN A 211 3.45 19.63 4.22
C ASN A 211 2.44 20.33 3.30
N SER A 212 2.91 20.76 2.13
CA SER A 212 2.08 21.46 1.15
C SER A 212 0.95 20.60 0.59
N LEU A 213 1.16 19.27 0.47
CA LEU A 213 0.09 18.36 0.06
C LEU A 213 -1.01 18.28 1.12
N TYR A 214 -0.64 18.33 2.41
CA TYR A 214 -1.62 18.40 3.50
C TYR A 214 -2.51 19.64 3.37
N ARG A 215 -1.87 20.84 3.20
CA ARG A 215 -2.60 22.10 3.00
C ARG A 215 -3.48 22.08 1.77
N LEU A 216 -3.03 21.43 0.69
CA LEU A 216 -3.83 21.26 -0.52
C LEU A 216 -5.12 20.47 -0.24
N ARG A 217 -5.02 19.37 0.48
CA ARG A 217 -6.21 18.57 0.87
C ARG A 217 -7.17 19.36 1.74
N LEU A 218 -6.66 20.17 2.65
CA LEU A 218 -7.48 21.05 3.46
C LEU A 218 -8.15 22.15 2.60
N ALA A 219 -7.45 22.73 1.63
CA ALA A 219 -8.04 23.68 0.69
C ALA A 219 -9.19 23.06 -0.14
N GLU A 220 -8.99 21.84 -0.64
CA GLU A 220 -10.02 21.08 -1.37
C GLU A 220 -11.26 20.81 -0.47
N ALA A 221 -11.04 20.49 0.81
CA ALA A 221 -12.10 20.28 1.78
C ALA A 221 -12.90 21.59 2.03
N TYR A 222 -12.21 22.71 2.18
CA TYR A 222 -12.86 24.03 2.32
C TYR A 222 -13.67 24.40 1.08
N ILE A 223 -13.14 24.20 -0.13
CA ILE A 223 -13.87 24.44 -1.38
C ILE A 223 -15.16 23.61 -1.41
N ARG A 224 -15.07 22.33 -1.07
CA ARG A 224 -16.22 21.42 -1.05
C ARG A 224 -17.30 21.88 -0.06
N ASN A 225 -16.90 22.53 1.03
CA ASN A 225 -17.77 23.10 2.06
C ASN A 225 -18.12 24.58 1.83
N LYS A 226 -17.79 25.15 0.67
CA LYS A 226 -18.04 26.56 0.29
C LYS A 226 -17.33 27.58 1.21
N ARG A 227 -16.29 27.18 1.92
CA ARG A 227 -15.44 28.03 2.75
C ARG A 227 -14.29 28.61 1.90
N MET A 228 -14.66 29.48 0.95
CA MET A 228 -13.74 29.91 -0.11
C MET A 228 -12.56 30.75 0.41
N ASP A 229 -12.77 31.61 1.43
CA ASP A 229 -11.70 32.40 2.02
C ASP A 229 -10.67 31.54 2.74
N ASP A 230 -11.14 30.51 3.46
CA ASP A 230 -10.27 29.53 4.11
C ASP A 230 -9.44 28.75 3.08
N ALA A 231 -10.06 28.32 2.00
CA ALA A 231 -9.38 27.64 0.91
C ALA A 231 -8.30 28.54 0.27
N ARG A 232 -8.63 29.78 -0.04
CA ARG A 232 -7.69 30.75 -0.61
C ARG A 232 -6.49 30.98 0.33
N ARG A 233 -6.72 31.05 1.64
CA ARG A 233 -5.62 31.16 2.62
C ARG A 233 -4.66 29.98 2.55
N GLN A 234 -5.18 28.74 2.50
CA GLN A 234 -4.31 27.55 2.38
C GLN A 234 -3.56 27.52 1.05
N ILE A 235 -4.20 27.88 -0.06
CA ILE A 235 -3.55 27.97 -1.38
C ILE A 235 -2.40 28.98 -1.34
N ASN A 236 -2.61 30.17 -0.81
CA ASN A 236 -1.56 31.20 -0.72
C ASN A 236 -0.38 30.73 0.16
N LEU A 237 -0.66 30.01 1.25
CA LEU A 237 0.37 29.41 2.08
C LEU A 237 1.20 28.37 1.29
N ILE A 238 0.56 27.51 0.50
CA ILE A 238 1.28 26.55 -0.36
C ILE A 238 2.23 27.27 -1.32
N LEU A 239 1.79 28.37 -1.92
CA LEU A 239 2.56 29.11 -2.91
C LEU A 239 3.75 29.87 -2.32
N SER A 240 3.71 30.19 -1.02
CA SER A 240 4.73 31.01 -0.34
C SER A 240 5.62 30.22 0.62
N MET A 241 5.25 28.98 0.99
CA MET A 241 5.97 28.22 2.01
C MET A 241 7.24 27.57 1.50
N THR A 242 8.20 27.36 2.40
CA THR A 242 9.30 26.40 2.22
C THR A 242 8.84 25.07 2.80
N PRO A 243 8.82 23.98 2.00
CA PRO A 243 8.37 22.69 2.48
C PRO A 243 9.40 22.08 3.44
N HIS A 244 8.95 21.19 4.33
CA HIS A 244 9.85 20.34 5.08
C HIS A 244 10.64 19.44 4.11
N PRO A 245 11.95 19.19 4.34
CA PRO A 245 12.79 18.41 3.42
C PRO A 245 12.23 17.05 3.03
N ALA A 246 11.53 16.36 3.94
CA ALA A 246 10.90 15.07 3.67
C ALA A 246 9.76 15.13 2.64
N PHE A 247 9.18 16.31 2.37
CA PHE A 247 8.01 16.51 1.50
C PHE A 247 8.31 17.37 0.26
N VAL A 248 9.58 17.57 -0.06
CA VAL A 248 10.00 18.36 -1.25
C VAL A 248 9.44 17.78 -2.56
N PRO A 249 9.45 16.46 -2.79
CA PRO A 249 8.85 15.89 -4.00
C PRO A 249 7.36 16.22 -4.15
N GLU A 250 6.59 16.10 -3.08
CA GLU A 250 5.15 16.35 -3.04
C GLU A 250 4.81 17.84 -3.16
N HIS A 251 5.74 18.71 -2.77
CA HIS A 251 5.56 20.17 -2.86
C HIS A 251 5.39 20.65 -4.30
N LYS A 252 6.15 20.12 -5.24
CA LYS A 252 6.05 20.51 -6.67
C LYS A 252 4.65 20.24 -7.21
N GLU A 253 4.10 19.07 -6.89
CA GLU A 253 2.75 18.68 -7.29
C GLU A 253 1.70 19.58 -6.62
N ALA A 254 1.84 19.81 -5.30
CA ALA A 254 0.92 20.64 -4.56
C ALA A 254 0.87 22.10 -5.06
N VAL A 255 2.03 22.67 -5.42
CA VAL A 255 2.12 24.03 -6.01
C VAL A 255 1.42 24.09 -7.36
N ALA A 256 1.64 23.11 -8.24
CA ALA A 256 0.99 23.05 -9.54
C ALA A 256 -0.54 23.00 -9.39
N LYS A 257 -1.03 22.16 -8.50
CA LYS A 257 -2.46 22.01 -8.23
C LYS A 257 -3.07 23.23 -7.52
N ALA A 258 -2.34 23.87 -6.61
CA ALA A 258 -2.76 25.10 -5.94
C ALA A 258 -2.96 26.24 -6.94
N LYS A 259 -2.07 26.41 -7.93
CA LYS A 259 -2.22 27.37 -9.03
C LYS A 259 -3.48 27.09 -9.85
N GLU A 260 -3.67 25.82 -10.25
CA GLU A 260 -4.86 25.41 -11.00
C GLU A 260 -6.18 25.73 -10.24
N LEU A 261 -6.20 25.49 -8.92
CA LEU A 261 -7.35 25.78 -8.09
C LEU A 261 -7.60 27.30 -7.98
N LEU A 262 -6.51 28.08 -7.86
CA LEU A 262 -6.62 29.53 -7.80
C LEU A 262 -7.25 30.09 -9.08
N ASP A 263 -6.77 29.66 -10.25
CA ASP A 263 -7.26 30.12 -11.55
C ASP A 263 -8.72 29.69 -11.82
N LYS A 264 -9.13 28.50 -11.35
CA LYS A 264 -10.46 27.95 -11.66
C LYS A 264 -11.56 28.33 -10.68
N ARG A 265 -11.21 28.73 -9.46
CA ARG A 265 -12.18 28.89 -8.36
C ARG A 265 -12.25 30.29 -7.78
N PHE A 266 -11.26 31.11 -8.09
CA PHE A 266 -11.10 32.45 -7.48
C PHE A 266 -10.84 33.54 -8.50
#